data_c13af0fd5f3d598e1aa72b01d1a1206e
#
_entry.id   c13af0fd5f3d598e1aa72b01d1a1206e
#
_cell.length_a   1.000
_cell.length_b   1.000
_cell.length_c   1.000
_cell.angle_alpha   90.00
_cell.angle_beta   90.00
_cell.angle_gamma   90.00
#
_symmetry.space_group_name_H-M   'P 1'
#
loop_
_entity.id
_entity.type
_entity.pdbx_description
1 polymer ?
#
loop_
_entity_poly.entity_id
_entity_poly.type
_entity_poly.pdbx_seq_one_letter_code
_entity_poly.pdbx_strand_id
1 'polypeptide(L)'
;PFRTVVFRVVPDVATRVADLRTGRADIVRQLSPDEAATLRNERQIQVLAAPTERIGYLFVNALAGPTQDVRVRRAIAHAIDRNALIEALLQGYGRAVDIVLTPANFGYVEGIGGYAFDQARARALLREANAENAQLTFLTSPAYDRRLVEAIQQMLQEVGFRVDIQMSDHP
;
A
#
# COMPACT_ATOMS: atom_id res chain seq x y z
N PRO A 1 22.48 13.48 -24.94
CA PRO A 1 21.95 12.16 -25.28
C PRO A 1 22.95 11.07 -24.93
N PHE A 2 22.48 9.98 -24.30
CA PHE A 2 23.33 8.83 -23.95
C PHE A 2 23.52 7.93 -25.18
N ARG A 3 24.71 7.35 -25.36
CA ARG A 3 24.96 6.35 -26.40
C ARG A 3 24.47 4.96 -26.01
N THR A 4 24.55 4.65 -24.72
CA THR A 4 24.19 3.35 -24.16
C THR A 4 23.51 3.55 -22.83
N VAL A 5 22.47 2.78 -22.55
CA VAL A 5 21.81 2.66 -21.24
C VAL A 5 21.79 1.19 -20.86
N VAL A 6 22.30 0.87 -19.67
CA VAL A 6 22.38 -0.49 -19.16
C VAL A 6 21.42 -0.62 -17.98
N PHE A 7 20.46 -1.53 -18.07
CA PHE A 7 19.55 -1.87 -16.98
C PHE A 7 20.07 -3.09 -16.24
N ARG A 8 20.36 -2.92 -14.94
CA ARG A 8 20.75 -4.03 -14.06
C ARG A 8 19.63 -4.32 -13.07
N VAL A 9 19.25 -5.58 -12.96
CA VAL A 9 18.30 -6.03 -11.94
C VAL A 9 19.08 -6.31 -10.66
N VAL A 10 18.85 -5.50 -9.63
CA VAL A 10 19.44 -5.65 -8.30
C VAL A 10 18.31 -5.66 -7.29
N PRO A 11 17.86 -6.84 -6.83
CA PRO A 11 16.69 -6.97 -5.95
C PRO A 11 16.87 -6.26 -4.61
N ASP A 12 18.05 -6.39 -4.01
CA ASP A 12 18.35 -5.81 -2.71
C ASP A 12 18.57 -4.29 -2.80
N VAL A 13 17.83 -3.54 -1.99
CA VAL A 13 17.85 -2.08 -2.03
C VAL A 13 19.11 -1.48 -1.45
N ALA A 14 19.69 -2.11 -0.41
CA ALA A 14 20.95 -1.62 0.20
C ALA A 14 22.09 -1.73 -0.81
N THR A 15 22.12 -2.80 -1.59
CA THR A 15 23.06 -2.97 -2.72
C THR A 15 22.86 -1.90 -3.78
N ARG A 16 21.60 -1.56 -4.14
CA ARG A 16 21.33 -0.47 -5.10
C ARG A 16 21.85 0.88 -4.60
N VAL A 17 21.64 1.18 -3.32
CA VAL A 17 22.14 2.42 -2.69
C VAL A 17 23.66 2.44 -2.66
N ALA A 18 24.30 1.33 -2.32
CA ALA A 18 25.77 1.23 -2.34
C ALA A 18 26.34 1.41 -3.75
N ASP A 19 25.67 0.86 -4.76
CA ASP A 19 26.07 1.04 -6.15
C ASP A 19 25.96 2.50 -6.60
N LEU A 20 24.94 3.22 -6.17
CA LEU A 20 24.80 4.66 -6.43
C LEU A 20 25.92 5.47 -5.77
N ARG A 21 26.19 5.20 -4.48
CA ARG A 21 27.25 5.89 -3.71
C ARG A 21 28.64 5.68 -4.29
N THR A 22 28.90 4.52 -4.84
CA THR A 22 30.21 4.15 -5.42
C THR A 22 30.34 4.47 -6.90
N GLY A 23 29.31 5.06 -7.52
CA GLY A 23 29.30 5.37 -8.95
C GLY A 23 29.19 4.15 -9.88
N ARG A 24 28.82 2.98 -9.33
CA ARG A 24 28.53 1.79 -10.14
C ARG A 24 27.15 1.82 -10.77
N ALA A 25 26.30 2.70 -10.30
CA ALA A 25 25.01 3.04 -10.88
C ALA A 25 24.86 4.56 -10.93
N ASP A 26 24.37 5.08 -12.05
CA ASP A 26 24.08 6.51 -12.23
C ASP A 26 22.66 6.85 -11.74
N ILE A 27 21.73 5.90 -11.86
CA ILE A 27 20.32 6.07 -11.49
C ILE A 27 19.83 4.84 -10.74
N VAL A 28 19.19 5.05 -9.61
CA VAL A 28 18.52 3.99 -8.82
C VAL A 28 17.04 4.34 -8.68
N ARG A 29 16.18 3.34 -8.78
CA ARG A 29 14.73 3.49 -8.66
C ARG A 29 14.19 2.68 -7.49
N GLN A 30 12.98 3.01 -7.06
CA GLN A 30 12.22 2.28 -6.04
C GLN A 30 12.96 2.26 -4.68
N LEU A 31 13.31 3.44 -4.20
CA LEU A 31 13.78 3.65 -2.84
C LEU A 31 12.57 3.75 -1.89
N SER A 32 12.76 3.29 -0.65
CA SER A 32 11.82 3.62 0.42
C SER A 32 11.92 5.09 0.82
N PRO A 33 10.91 5.65 1.49
CA PRO A 33 10.99 7.00 2.03
C PRO A 33 12.21 7.23 2.95
N ASP A 34 12.54 6.25 3.78
CA ASP A 34 13.69 6.31 4.71
C ASP A 34 15.03 6.42 3.97
N GLU A 35 15.20 5.63 2.92
CA GLU A 35 16.40 5.68 2.08
C GLU A 35 16.48 6.99 1.29
N ALA A 36 15.34 7.45 0.75
CA ALA A 36 15.27 8.73 0.08
C ALA A 36 15.63 9.89 1.01
N ALA A 37 15.17 9.88 2.26
CA ALA A 37 15.51 10.88 3.26
C ALA A 37 17.00 10.88 3.59
N THR A 38 17.60 9.70 3.73
CA THR A 38 19.05 9.56 3.97
C THR A 38 19.88 10.12 2.81
N LEU A 39 19.51 9.75 1.58
CA LEU A 39 20.26 10.16 0.38
C LEU A 39 20.14 11.65 0.06
N ARG A 40 19.07 12.32 0.46
CA ARG A 40 18.90 13.78 0.29
C ARG A 40 19.98 14.61 0.97
N ASN A 41 20.60 14.07 2.02
CA ASN A 41 21.67 14.74 2.74
C ASN A 41 23.05 14.59 2.04
N GLU A 42 23.13 13.80 0.98
CA GLU A 42 24.38 13.54 0.27
C GLU A 42 24.51 14.50 -0.92
N ARG A 43 25.52 15.39 -0.87
CA ARG A 43 25.70 16.48 -1.86
C ARG A 43 25.84 16.02 -3.30
N GLN A 44 26.26 14.77 -3.52
CA GLN A 44 26.50 14.23 -4.86
C GLN A 44 25.28 13.50 -5.43
N ILE A 45 24.19 13.35 -4.64
CA ILE A 45 23.02 12.58 -5.02
C ILE A 45 21.81 13.50 -5.08
N GLN A 46 21.11 13.44 -6.19
CA GLN A 46 19.82 14.11 -6.35
C GLN A 46 18.68 13.09 -6.16
N VAL A 47 17.81 13.32 -5.20
CA VAL A 47 16.61 12.52 -4.98
C VAL A 47 15.41 13.20 -5.61
N LEU A 48 14.83 12.54 -6.61
CA LEU A 48 13.62 13.01 -7.29
C LEU A 48 12.42 12.14 -6.87
N ALA A 49 11.35 12.79 -6.45
CA ALA A 49 10.07 12.14 -6.21
C ALA A 49 9.09 12.59 -7.28
N ALA A 50 8.47 11.65 -7.95
CA ALA A 50 7.48 11.92 -8.98
C ALA A 50 6.22 11.08 -8.73
N PRO A 51 5.02 11.64 -8.95
CA PRO A 51 3.79 10.87 -8.94
C PRO A 51 3.88 9.72 -9.97
N THR A 52 3.35 8.59 -9.59
CA THR A 52 3.26 7.42 -10.48
C THR A 52 1.81 6.95 -10.56
N GLU A 53 1.49 6.14 -11.54
CA GLU A 53 0.19 5.49 -11.67
C GLU A 53 0.09 4.20 -10.85
N ARG A 54 1.06 3.95 -9.96
CA ARG A 54 1.06 2.77 -9.12
C ARG A 54 0.09 2.95 -7.96
N ILE A 55 -0.92 2.09 -7.89
CA ILE A 55 -1.93 2.09 -6.83
C ILE A 55 -1.78 0.83 -5.99
N GLY A 56 -1.71 1.01 -4.66
CA GLY A 56 -1.87 -0.08 -3.71
C GLY A 56 -3.36 -0.26 -3.38
N TYR A 57 -3.85 -1.49 -3.45
CA TYR A 57 -5.24 -1.81 -3.12
C TYR A 57 -5.36 -3.21 -2.52
N LEU A 58 -6.45 -3.44 -1.79
CA LEU A 58 -6.82 -4.75 -1.27
C LEU A 58 -7.85 -5.40 -2.18
N PHE A 59 -7.57 -6.63 -2.62
CA PHE A 59 -8.58 -7.48 -3.18
C PHE A 59 -9.40 -8.13 -2.08
N VAL A 60 -10.71 -8.01 -2.16
CA VAL A 60 -11.62 -8.66 -1.23
C VAL A 60 -12.39 -9.75 -1.99
N ASN A 61 -12.26 -11.01 -1.55
CA ASN A 61 -13.00 -12.11 -2.16
C ASN A 61 -14.50 -11.95 -1.86
N ALA A 62 -15.29 -11.68 -2.88
CA ALA A 62 -16.74 -11.52 -2.76
C ALA A 62 -17.53 -12.81 -3.02
N LEU A 63 -16.83 -13.92 -3.32
CA LEU A 63 -17.45 -15.18 -3.72
C LEU A 63 -17.51 -16.22 -2.59
N ALA A 64 -16.73 -16.03 -1.53
CA ALA A 64 -16.66 -16.98 -0.42
C ALA A 64 -16.40 -16.29 0.93
N GLY A 65 -16.80 -16.95 2.01
CA GLY A 65 -16.55 -16.52 3.37
C GLY A 65 -17.38 -15.27 3.79
N PRO A 66 -17.00 -14.60 4.90
CA PRO A 66 -17.77 -13.51 5.45
C PRO A 66 -17.84 -12.28 4.52
N THR A 67 -16.90 -12.15 3.62
CA THR A 67 -16.80 -11.05 2.66
C THR A 67 -17.76 -11.16 1.47
N GLN A 68 -18.58 -12.23 1.39
CA GLN A 68 -19.74 -12.28 0.48
C GLN A 68 -20.76 -11.19 0.81
N ASP A 69 -20.91 -10.87 2.10
CA ASP A 69 -21.82 -9.78 2.52
C ASP A 69 -21.19 -8.42 2.21
N VAL A 70 -21.92 -7.60 1.47
CA VAL A 70 -21.49 -6.25 1.10
C VAL A 70 -21.23 -5.36 2.33
N ARG A 71 -21.97 -5.61 3.44
CA ARG A 71 -21.80 -4.84 4.69
C ARG A 71 -20.43 -5.12 5.31
N VAL A 72 -19.97 -6.37 5.24
CA VAL A 72 -18.63 -6.76 5.70
C VAL A 72 -17.55 -6.10 4.85
N ARG A 73 -17.70 -6.07 3.52
CA ARG A 73 -16.75 -5.38 2.65
C ARG A 73 -16.70 -3.88 2.91
N ARG A 74 -17.86 -3.26 3.18
CA ARG A 74 -17.94 -1.83 3.56
C ARG A 74 -17.31 -1.59 4.93
N ALA A 75 -17.46 -2.52 5.88
CA ALA A 75 -16.82 -2.43 7.18
C ALA A 75 -15.28 -2.44 7.04
N ILE A 76 -14.72 -3.30 6.19
CA ILE A 76 -13.30 -3.30 5.87
C ILE A 76 -12.87 -1.93 5.31
N ALA A 77 -13.63 -1.37 4.38
CA ALA A 77 -13.30 -0.08 3.78
C ALA A 77 -13.33 1.09 4.79
N HIS A 78 -14.29 1.09 5.72
CA HIS A 78 -14.37 2.09 6.79
C HIS A 78 -13.34 1.89 7.90
N ALA A 79 -12.79 0.68 8.07
CA ALA A 79 -11.84 0.35 9.13
C ALA A 79 -10.43 0.88 8.86
N ILE A 80 -10.07 1.11 7.60
CA ILE A 80 -8.70 1.42 7.19
C ILE A 80 -8.52 2.93 7.06
N ASP A 81 -7.68 3.51 7.93
CA ASP A 81 -7.23 4.90 7.80
C ASP A 81 -6.08 5.01 6.79
N ARG A 82 -6.47 5.26 5.54
CA ARG A 82 -5.52 5.38 4.43
C ARG A 82 -4.55 6.56 4.61
N ASN A 83 -5.02 7.66 5.21
CA ASN A 83 -4.19 8.84 5.42
C ASN A 83 -3.15 8.59 6.51
N ALA A 84 -3.53 7.94 7.61
CA ALA A 84 -2.59 7.55 8.66
C ALA A 84 -1.50 6.59 8.11
N LEU A 85 -1.87 5.63 7.26
CA LEU A 85 -0.92 4.74 6.60
C LEU A 85 0.07 5.49 5.69
N ILE A 86 -0.42 6.45 4.91
CA ILE A 86 0.41 7.27 4.03
C ILE A 86 1.38 8.12 4.85
N GLU A 87 0.90 8.76 5.90
CA GLU A 87 1.73 9.61 6.76
C GLU A 87 2.81 8.77 7.48
N ALA A 88 2.41 7.68 8.12
CA ALA A 88 3.31 6.89 8.97
C ALA A 88 4.32 6.08 8.16
N LEU A 89 3.94 5.51 7.02
CA LEU A 89 4.76 4.56 6.29
C LEU A 89 5.34 5.12 4.99
N LEU A 90 4.65 6.07 4.37
CA LEU A 90 5.09 6.67 3.12
C LEU A 90 5.60 8.11 3.31
N GLN A 91 5.63 8.64 4.56
CA GLN A 91 6.12 9.99 4.87
C GLN A 91 5.51 11.06 3.93
N GLY A 92 4.24 10.93 3.60
CA GLY A 92 3.54 11.80 2.67
C GLY A 92 3.82 11.57 1.17
N TYR A 93 4.65 10.57 0.81
CA TYR A 93 4.89 10.21 -0.59
C TYR A 93 3.77 9.35 -1.18
N GLY A 94 2.55 9.86 -1.12
CA GLY A 94 1.39 9.17 -1.62
C GLY A 94 0.14 10.00 -1.40
N ARG A 95 -0.96 9.52 -1.93
CA ARG A 95 -2.29 10.09 -1.66
C ARG A 95 -3.32 8.98 -1.61
N ALA A 96 -4.31 9.15 -0.76
CA ALA A 96 -5.47 8.27 -0.77
C ALA A 96 -6.27 8.45 -2.07
N VAL A 97 -6.70 7.34 -2.64
CA VAL A 97 -7.56 7.31 -3.85
C VAL A 97 -8.78 6.45 -3.56
N ASP A 98 -9.89 6.78 -4.22
CA ASP A 98 -11.16 6.11 -4.00
C ASP A 98 -11.46 5.06 -5.08
N ILE A 99 -10.73 5.11 -6.18
CA ILE A 99 -10.85 4.16 -7.30
C ILE A 99 -9.47 3.71 -7.75
N VAL A 100 -9.42 2.58 -8.44
CA VAL A 100 -8.18 1.98 -8.96
C VAL A 100 -7.65 2.64 -10.24
N LEU A 101 -8.21 3.79 -10.62
CA LEU A 101 -7.75 4.58 -11.75
C LEU A 101 -7.16 5.90 -11.23
N THR A 102 -6.12 6.38 -11.88
CA THR A 102 -5.56 7.72 -11.65
C THR A 102 -6.10 8.72 -12.68
N PRO A 103 -5.98 10.03 -12.45
CA PRO A 103 -6.38 11.03 -13.44
C PRO A 103 -5.72 10.88 -14.82
N ALA A 104 -4.60 10.18 -14.90
CA ALA A 104 -3.91 9.92 -16.17
C ALA A 104 -4.49 8.72 -16.94
N ASN A 105 -5.32 7.90 -16.30
CA ASN A 105 -5.90 6.73 -16.94
C ASN A 105 -7.16 7.07 -17.74
N PHE A 106 -7.30 6.44 -18.89
CA PHE A 106 -8.57 6.46 -19.63
C PHE A 106 -9.71 5.86 -18.78
N GLY A 107 -10.85 6.53 -18.74
CA GLY A 107 -12.00 6.10 -17.94
C GLY A 107 -11.96 6.59 -16.48
N TYR A 108 -10.99 7.42 -16.09
CA TYR A 108 -11.01 8.09 -14.79
C TYR A 108 -12.24 9.02 -14.71
N VAL A 109 -12.95 8.93 -13.59
CA VAL A 109 -14.07 9.84 -13.27
C VAL A 109 -13.78 10.50 -11.94
N GLU A 110 -13.71 11.82 -11.95
CA GLU A 110 -13.53 12.62 -10.74
C GLU A 110 -14.79 12.61 -9.87
N GLY A 111 -14.62 12.64 -8.55
CA GLY A 111 -15.74 12.77 -7.61
C GLY A 111 -16.51 11.47 -7.35
N ILE A 112 -16.05 10.32 -7.82
CA ILE A 112 -16.54 9.04 -7.33
C ILE A 112 -16.13 8.92 -5.88
N GLY A 113 -17.11 9.08 -4.98
CA GLY A 113 -16.86 9.01 -3.53
C GLY A 113 -16.44 7.62 -3.09
N GLY A 114 -15.48 7.58 -2.18
CA GLY A 114 -15.04 6.39 -1.48
C GLY A 114 -15.67 6.27 -0.09
N TYR A 115 -15.16 5.33 0.68
CA TYR A 115 -15.52 5.13 2.06
C TYR A 115 -14.55 5.92 2.96
N ALA A 116 -15.06 6.87 3.74
CA ALA A 116 -14.28 7.58 4.73
C ALA A 116 -13.88 6.63 5.87
N PHE A 117 -12.73 6.85 6.49
CA PHE A 117 -12.36 6.18 7.73
C PHE A 117 -13.39 6.49 8.82
N ASP A 118 -14.05 5.45 9.33
CA ASP A 118 -15.06 5.52 10.38
C ASP A 118 -15.18 4.17 11.09
N GLN A 119 -14.45 4.00 12.16
CA GLN A 119 -14.47 2.77 12.96
C GLN A 119 -15.84 2.49 13.60
N ALA A 120 -16.59 3.53 13.95
CA ALA A 120 -17.92 3.36 14.53
C ALA A 120 -18.88 2.77 13.49
N ARG A 121 -18.84 3.28 12.27
CA ARG A 121 -19.62 2.75 11.15
C ARG A 121 -19.18 1.34 10.77
N ALA A 122 -17.88 1.05 10.78
CA ALA A 122 -17.35 -0.29 10.53
C ALA A 122 -17.94 -1.31 11.53
N ARG A 123 -17.89 -1.00 12.83
CA ARG A 123 -18.48 -1.86 13.88
C ARG A 123 -20.01 -2.00 13.73
N ALA A 124 -20.70 -0.93 13.36
CA ALA A 124 -22.15 -0.99 13.12
C ALA A 124 -22.49 -1.96 11.98
N LEU A 125 -21.75 -1.87 10.87
CA LEU A 125 -21.94 -2.75 9.72
C LEU A 125 -21.68 -4.22 10.04
N LEU A 126 -20.67 -4.51 10.90
CA LEU A 126 -20.41 -5.88 11.34
C LEU A 126 -21.56 -6.43 12.20
N ARG A 127 -22.12 -5.63 13.11
CA ARG A 127 -23.31 -6.02 13.87
C ARG A 127 -24.52 -6.25 12.97
N GLU A 128 -24.80 -5.34 12.04
CA GLU A 128 -25.88 -5.46 11.06
C GLU A 128 -25.75 -6.74 10.21
N ALA A 129 -24.50 -7.18 9.96
CA ALA A 129 -24.20 -8.39 9.20
C ALA A 129 -24.15 -9.67 10.05
N ASN A 130 -24.27 -9.57 11.39
CA ASN A 130 -23.96 -10.65 12.33
C ASN A 130 -22.56 -11.26 12.12
N ALA A 131 -21.60 -10.42 11.79
CA ALA A 131 -20.23 -10.79 11.40
C ALA A 131 -19.17 -10.29 12.40
N GLU A 132 -19.56 -9.99 13.64
CA GLU A 132 -18.62 -9.68 14.71
C GLU A 132 -17.69 -10.86 14.93
N ASN A 133 -16.39 -10.62 15.06
CA ASN A 133 -15.33 -11.63 15.09
C ASN A 133 -15.18 -12.47 13.79
N ALA A 134 -15.69 -12.02 12.68
CA ALA A 134 -15.48 -12.70 11.41
C ALA A 134 -13.98 -12.89 11.14
N GLN A 135 -13.62 -14.11 10.75
CA GLN A 135 -12.24 -14.46 10.46
C GLN A 135 -11.89 -14.13 9.02
N LEU A 136 -10.80 -13.40 8.84
CA LEU A 136 -10.24 -13.05 7.55
C LEU A 136 -8.84 -13.62 7.42
N THR A 137 -8.52 -14.13 6.25
CA THR A 137 -7.14 -14.46 5.87
C THR A 137 -6.60 -13.37 4.96
N PHE A 138 -5.55 -12.70 5.41
CA PHE A 138 -4.88 -11.66 4.63
C PHE A 138 -3.66 -12.28 3.93
N LEU A 139 -3.83 -12.59 2.64
CA LEU A 139 -2.75 -13.10 1.81
C LEU A 139 -1.83 -11.97 1.37
N THR A 140 -0.53 -12.17 1.52
CA THR A 140 0.49 -11.20 1.13
C THR A 140 1.75 -11.92 0.63
N SER A 141 2.74 -11.17 0.16
CA SER A 141 4.03 -11.71 -0.27
C SER A 141 5.19 -10.87 0.26
N PRO A 142 6.44 -11.36 0.24
CA PRO A 142 7.62 -10.61 0.64
C PRO A 142 7.89 -9.33 -0.17
N ALA A 143 7.20 -9.15 -1.30
CA ALA A 143 7.30 -7.95 -2.13
C ALA A 143 6.63 -6.71 -1.50
N TYR A 144 5.76 -6.91 -0.50
CA TYR A 144 5.07 -5.82 0.19
C TYR A 144 5.72 -5.50 1.54
N ASP A 145 5.68 -4.21 1.92
CA ASP A 145 6.19 -3.79 3.23
C ASP A 145 5.38 -4.46 4.34
N ARG A 146 6.06 -5.23 5.16
CA ARG A 146 5.46 -5.95 6.29
C ARG A 146 4.75 -5.01 7.27
N ARG A 147 5.30 -3.82 7.50
CA ARG A 147 4.71 -2.82 8.39
C ARG A 147 3.33 -2.38 7.89
N LEU A 148 3.16 -2.24 6.56
CA LEU A 148 1.86 -1.90 5.96
C LEU A 148 0.83 -3.00 6.20
N VAL A 149 1.23 -4.25 6.02
CA VAL A 149 0.34 -5.41 6.20
C VAL A 149 -0.10 -5.55 7.66
N GLU A 150 0.84 -5.41 8.61
CA GLU A 150 0.58 -5.47 10.05
C GLU A 150 -0.29 -4.29 10.52
N ALA A 151 -0.07 -3.09 10.00
CA ALA A 151 -0.90 -1.92 10.33
C ALA A 151 -2.34 -2.11 9.85
N ILE A 152 -2.56 -2.63 8.64
CA ILE A 152 -3.90 -2.94 8.15
C ILE A 152 -4.55 -4.04 8.99
N GLN A 153 -3.80 -5.09 9.34
CA GLN A 153 -4.29 -6.14 10.25
C GLN A 153 -4.79 -5.54 11.56
N GLN A 154 -3.99 -4.70 12.20
CA GLN A 154 -4.36 -4.04 13.44
C GLN A 154 -5.63 -3.21 13.30
N MET A 155 -5.74 -2.37 12.28
CA MET A 155 -6.93 -1.55 12.03
C MET A 155 -8.20 -2.39 11.87
N LEU A 156 -8.11 -3.53 11.20
CA LEU A 156 -9.22 -4.46 11.05
C LEU A 156 -9.58 -5.14 12.38
N GLN A 157 -8.59 -5.51 13.19
CA GLN A 157 -8.80 -6.10 14.51
C GLN A 157 -9.46 -5.11 15.47
N GLU A 158 -9.12 -3.83 15.41
CA GLU A 158 -9.71 -2.77 16.24
C GLU A 158 -11.21 -2.61 16.03
N VAL A 159 -11.74 -2.95 14.87
CA VAL A 159 -13.18 -2.89 14.62
C VAL A 159 -13.90 -4.22 14.86
N GLY A 160 -13.17 -5.30 15.18
CA GLY A 160 -13.73 -6.59 15.60
C GLY A 160 -13.53 -7.74 14.63
N PHE A 161 -12.70 -7.61 13.60
CA PHE A 161 -12.27 -8.76 12.79
C PHE A 161 -11.22 -9.60 13.51
N ARG A 162 -11.15 -10.88 13.17
CA ARG A 162 -9.99 -11.73 13.42
C ARG A 162 -9.22 -11.88 12.14
N VAL A 163 -7.95 -11.46 12.11
CA VAL A 163 -7.18 -11.40 10.87
C VAL A 163 -5.89 -12.19 11.00
N ASP A 164 -5.74 -13.21 10.17
CA ASP A 164 -4.52 -14.00 10.06
C ASP A 164 -3.77 -13.61 8.80
N ILE A 165 -2.48 -13.26 8.95
CA ILE A 165 -1.59 -12.98 7.82
C ILE A 165 -0.98 -14.28 7.33
N GLN A 166 -1.14 -14.57 6.05
CA GLN A 166 -0.50 -15.68 5.38
C GLN A 166 0.45 -15.16 4.30
N MET A 167 1.71 -15.57 4.39
CA MET A 167 2.71 -15.28 3.37
C MET A 167 2.60 -16.31 2.25
N SER A 168 2.55 -15.84 1.03
CA SER A 168 2.55 -16.68 -0.17
C SER A 168 3.69 -16.22 -1.08
N ASP A 169 4.47 -17.17 -1.55
CA ASP A 169 5.41 -16.89 -2.63
C ASP A 169 4.59 -16.62 -3.89
N HIS A 170 4.59 -15.37 -4.35
CA HIS A 170 4.00 -15.05 -5.63
C HIS A 170 4.89 -15.60 -6.74
N PRO A 171 4.29 -16.26 -7.73
CA PRO A 171 5.03 -16.60 -8.94
C PRO A 171 5.46 -15.36 -9.71
#